data_0c1267d40317c8ac27335670c4273c12
#
_entry.id   0c1267d40317c8ac27335670c4273c12
#
_cell.length_a   1.000
_cell.length_b   1.000
_cell.length_c   1.000
_cell.angle_alpha   90.00
_cell.angle_beta   90.00
_cell.angle_gamma   90.00
#
_symmetry.space_group_name_H-M   'P 1'
#
loop_
_entity.id
_entity.type
_entity.pdbx_description
1 polymer ?
#
loop_
_entity_poly.entity_id
_entity_poly.type
_entity_poly.pdbx_seq_one_letter_code
_entity_poly.pdbx_strand_id
1 'polypeptide(L)'
;MKIRSKYAILCGLLFAGVLGFVACNDKDENAISVENRHSKCLSHEDSVSSEDIFSPDSIAVSCSNGVIYIEHYNLKVNCGFQTVNVSISTNEDTIRVVEFGTPENADCLCEINNFTQIENIPSGRHVLIIENCNPEPYKQIVNL
;
A
#
# COMPACT_ATOMS: atom_id res chain seq x y z
N MET A 1 5.62 79.67 16.64
CA MET A 1 7.08 79.77 16.95
C MET A 1 7.65 78.35 16.93
N LYS A 2 8.28 78.00 15.84
CA LYS A 2 9.66 77.50 15.74
C LYS A 2 9.93 76.30 16.69
N ILE A 3 10.51 75.20 16.34
CA ILE A 3 11.45 74.81 15.28
C ILE A 3 11.86 73.35 15.50
N ARG A 4 12.12 72.64 14.37
CA ARG A 4 13.20 71.70 14.10
C ARG A 4 13.07 70.28 14.71
N SER A 5 12.79 69.33 13.90
CA SER A 5 13.68 68.69 12.96
C SER A 5 15.00 68.27 13.58
N LYS A 6 15.26 67.02 13.59
CA LYS A 6 16.44 66.42 12.93
C LYS A 6 16.61 64.91 13.26
N TYR A 7 16.67 64.17 12.22
CA TYR A 7 17.59 63.02 12.02
C TYR A 7 17.72 61.96 13.11
N ALA A 8 17.25 60.84 12.82
CA ALA A 8 17.93 59.60 13.18
C ALA A 8 17.62 58.60 12.07
N ILE A 9 18.46 58.54 11.10
CA ILE A 9 19.49 57.55 10.86
C ILE A 9 18.93 56.16 11.15
N LEU A 10 18.36 55.56 10.07
CA LEU A 10 18.87 54.43 9.34
C LEU A 10 19.78 53.50 10.16
N CYS A 11 19.18 52.45 10.70
CA CYS A 11 19.88 51.21 10.95
C CYS A 11 19.02 50.10 10.38
N GLY A 12 19.27 49.89 9.09
CA GLY A 12 18.81 48.69 8.42
C GLY A 12 19.52 47.48 9.00
N LEU A 13 18.82 46.74 9.78
CA LEU A 13 19.20 45.37 10.09
C LEU A 13 18.38 44.46 9.16
N LEU A 14 19.02 44.11 8.07
CA LEU A 14 18.66 42.99 7.24
C LEU A 14 18.69 41.73 8.10
N PHE A 15 17.61 41.43 8.77
CA PHE A 15 17.29 40.05 9.21
C PHE A 15 16.80 39.32 7.98
N ALA A 16 17.72 38.74 7.22
CA ALA A 16 17.41 37.64 6.34
C ALA A 16 16.92 36.49 7.21
N GLY A 17 15.64 36.52 7.55
CA GLY A 17 14.95 35.40 8.15
C GLY A 17 14.95 34.26 7.13
N VAL A 18 15.89 33.36 7.29
CA VAL A 18 15.79 32.03 6.73
C VAL A 18 14.53 31.41 7.34
N LEU A 19 13.41 31.58 6.67
CA LEU A 19 12.21 30.77 6.90
C LEU A 19 12.59 29.35 6.49
N GLY A 20 13.23 28.64 7.42
CA GLY A 20 13.31 27.22 7.36
C GLY A 20 11.88 26.71 7.33
N PHE A 21 11.41 26.32 6.16
CA PHE A 21 10.26 25.43 6.06
C PHE A 21 10.67 24.13 6.74
N VAL A 22 10.40 24.04 8.03
CA VAL A 22 10.28 22.76 8.69
C VAL A 22 9.02 22.17 8.05
N ALA A 23 9.22 21.39 7.02
CA ALA A 23 8.21 20.45 6.58
C ALA A 23 8.03 19.49 7.76
N CYS A 24 7.08 19.80 8.66
CA CYS A 24 6.51 18.81 9.55
C CYS A 24 5.94 17.75 8.63
N ASN A 25 6.69 16.68 8.46
CA ASN A 25 6.17 15.45 7.91
C ASN A 25 5.35 14.83 9.04
N ASP A 26 4.17 15.40 9.27
CA ASP A 26 3.15 14.76 10.07
C ASP A 26 2.83 13.45 9.36
N LYS A 27 3.53 12.40 9.76
CA LYS A 27 3.05 11.06 9.51
C LYS A 27 1.75 11.01 10.31
N ASP A 28 0.63 11.01 9.60
CA ASP A 28 -0.66 10.68 10.19
C ASP A 28 -0.47 9.32 10.88
N GLU A 29 -0.34 9.33 12.20
CA GLU A 29 -0.18 8.11 13.00
C GLU A 29 -1.37 7.16 12.82
N ASN A 30 -2.46 7.64 12.23
CA ASN A 30 -3.66 6.89 11.91
C ASN A 30 -3.76 6.48 10.43
N ALA A 31 -2.76 6.77 9.61
CA ALA A 31 -2.78 6.31 8.22
C ALA A 31 -2.65 4.78 8.17
N ILE A 32 -3.50 4.15 7.35
CA ILE A 32 -3.41 2.69 7.12
C ILE A 32 -2.01 2.38 6.62
N SER A 33 -1.34 1.49 7.31
CA SER A 33 0.00 1.01 6.96
C SER A 33 -0.10 -0.36 6.30
N VAL A 34 0.66 -0.55 5.23
CA VAL A 34 0.71 -1.80 4.48
C VAL A 34 2.16 -2.23 4.36
N GLU A 35 2.45 -3.43 4.84
CA GLU A 35 3.70 -4.12 4.57
C GLU A 35 3.42 -5.32 3.68
N ASN A 36 4.16 -5.46 2.58
CA ASN A 36 3.99 -6.53 1.63
C ASN A 36 5.33 -7.18 1.29
N ARG A 37 5.33 -8.50 1.16
CA ARG A 37 6.49 -9.29 0.72
C ARG A 37 6.02 -10.49 -0.06
N HIS A 38 6.77 -10.88 -1.07
CA HIS A 38 6.43 -11.99 -1.94
C HIS A 38 7.61 -12.92 -2.18
N SER A 39 7.32 -14.15 -2.56
CA SER A 39 8.33 -15.10 -3.02
C SER A 39 8.83 -14.72 -4.43
N LYS A 40 9.85 -15.42 -4.86
CA LYS A 40 10.17 -15.51 -6.29
C LYS A 40 9.14 -16.38 -6.99
N CYS A 41 9.20 -16.42 -8.31
CA CYS A 41 8.42 -17.30 -9.15
C CYS A 41 8.63 -18.76 -8.71
N LEU A 42 7.54 -19.45 -8.38
CA LEU A 42 7.56 -20.84 -7.93
C LEU A 42 7.47 -21.80 -9.10
N SER A 43 6.62 -21.47 -10.06
CA SER A 43 6.45 -22.19 -11.32
C SER A 43 6.46 -21.20 -12.48
N HIS A 44 7.10 -21.57 -13.56
CA HIS A 44 7.23 -20.76 -14.76
C HIS A 44 6.77 -21.57 -15.93
N GLU A 45 5.80 -21.06 -16.68
CA GLU A 45 5.34 -21.69 -17.90
C GLU A 45 5.64 -20.81 -19.10
N ASP A 46 6.56 -21.30 -19.94
CA ASP A 46 6.78 -20.75 -21.27
C ASP A 46 5.66 -21.28 -22.18
N SER A 47 4.65 -20.46 -22.41
CA SER A 47 3.69 -20.54 -23.51
C SER A 47 3.25 -21.93 -23.99
N VAL A 48 2.62 -22.74 -23.15
CA VAL A 48 1.85 -23.89 -23.62
C VAL A 48 0.50 -23.95 -22.90
N SER A 49 -0.52 -23.89 -23.71
CA SER A 49 -1.92 -24.01 -23.35
C SER A 49 -2.22 -25.28 -22.55
N SER A 50 -2.27 -25.18 -21.24
CA SER A 50 -3.09 -26.06 -20.43
C SER A 50 -3.44 -25.40 -19.11
N GLU A 51 -4.70 -25.20 -18.89
CA GLU A 51 -5.28 -24.69 -17.64
C GLU A 51 -5.00 -25.61 -16.43
N ASP A 52 -4.39 -26.76 -16.66
CA ASP A 52 -4.21 -27.85 -15.70
C ASP A 52 -2.87 -27.84 -14.94
N ILE A 53 -1.96 -26.89 -15.22
CA ILE A 53 -0.59 -26.93 -14.64
C ILE A 53 -0.47 -26.07 -13.39
N PHE A 54 -1.30 -25.03 -13.24
CA PHE A 54 -1.24 -24.17 -12.08
C PHE A 54 -1.97 -24.77 -10.88
N SER A 55 -1.32 -24.70 -9.73
CA SER A 55 -1.99 -25.02 -8.48
C SER A 55 -3.15 -24.04 -8.23
N PRO A 56 -4.26 -24.49 -7.63
CA PRO A 56 -5.30 -23.56 -7.23
C PRO A 56 -4.72 -22.55 -6.25
N ASP A 57 -5.06 -21.26 -6.43
CA ASP A 57 -4.71 -20.26 -5.46
C ASP A 57 -5.52 -20.45 -4.17
N SER A 58 -4.95 -20.04 -3.06
CA SER A 58 -5.62 -20.08 -1.78
C SER A 58 -5.25 -18.87 -0.92
N ILE A 59 -6.24 -18.35 -0.22
CA ILE A 59 -6.07 -17.20 0.64
C ILE A 59 -6.39 -17.60 2.08
N ALA A 60 -5.44 -17.34 2.98
CA ALA A 60 -5.64 -17.44 4.42
C ALA A 60 -5.60 -16.05 5.04
N VAL A 61 -6.58 -15.74 5.87
CA VAL A 61 -6.67 -14.47 6.58
C VAL A 61 -6.70 -14.72 8.07
N SER A 62 -5.86 -14.01 8.80
CA SER A 62 -5.88 -14.00 10.26
C SER A 62 -5.82 -12.56 10.79
N CYS A 63 -6.36 -12.36 11.99
CA CYS A 63 -6.34 -11.06 12.66
C CYS A 63 -5.75 -11.24 14.06
N SER A 64 -4.82 -10.38 14.42
CA SER A 64 -4.23 -10.35 15.75
C SER A 64 -3.82 -8.94 16.13
N ASN A 65 -4.19 -8.49 17.34
CA ASN A 65 -3.83 -7.18 17.88
C ASN A 65 -4.17 -6.00 16.97
N GLY A 66 -5.30 -6.06 16.26
CA GLY A 66 -5.72 -5.00 15.33
C GLY A 66 -4.98 -4.99 13.99
N VAL A 67 -4.23 -6.06 13.70
CA VAL A 67 -3.50 -6.25 12.44
C VAL A 67 -4.17 -7.35 11.63
N ILE A 68 -4.35 -7.13 10.34
CA ILE A 68 -4.81 -8.16 9.39
C ILE A 68 -3.58 -8.74 8.68
N TYR A 69 -3.48 -10.06 8.69
CA TYR A 69 -2.48 -10.82 7.95
C TYR A 69 -3.17 -11.59 6.83
N ILE A 70 -2.71 -11.40 5.62
CA ILE A 70 -3.19 -12.09 4.42
C ILE A 70 -2.04 -12.91 3.86
N GLU A 71 -2.24 -14.20 3.72
CA GLU A 71 -1.33 -15.13 3.07
C GLU A 71 -1.99 -15.65 1.81
N HIS A 72 -1.48 -15.22 0.67
CA HIS A 72 -2.00 -15.63 -0.63
C HIS A 72 -1.00 -16.57 -1.29
N TYR A 73 -1.36 -17.84 -1.38
CA TYR A 73 -0.56 -18.89 -2.00
C TYR A 73 -0.96 -19.09 -3.44
N ASN A 74 0.03 -19.32 -4.29
CA ASN A 74 -0.14 -19.52 -5.74
C ASN A 74 -0.83 -18.35 -6.45
N LEU A 75 -0.63 -17.12 -5.97
CA LEU A 75 -1.08 -15.92 -6.66
C LEU A 75 -0.46 -15.87 -8.05
N LYS A 76 -1.29 -15.75 -9.07
CA LYS A 76 -0.85 -15.63 -10.46
C LYS A 76 -0.50 -14.19 -10.79
N VAL A 77 0.71 -13.97 -11.23
CA VAL A 77 1.21 -12.67 -11.69
C VAL A 77 1.90 -12.84 -13.03
N ASN A 78 2.07 -11.74 -13.74
CA ASN A 78 2.89 -11.71 -14.95
C ASN A 78 4.36 -12.04 -14.62
N CYS A 79 5.03 -12.93 -15.36
CA CYS A 79 6.38 -13.35 -15.01
C CYS A 79 7.47 -12.30 -15.25
N GLY A 80 7.15 -11.19 -15.91
CA GLY A 80 7.99 -10.01 -15.98
C GLY A 80 7.89 -9.09 -14.76
N PHE A 81 7.10 -9.44 -13.75
CA PHE A 81 6.93 -8.60 -12.57
C PHE A 81 8.25 -8.40 -11.81
N GLN A 82 8.40 -7.24 -11.23
CA GLN A 82 9.51 -6.89 -10.34
C GLN A 82 9.04 -6.75 -8.90
N THR A 83 7.78 -6.37 -8.72
CA THR A 83 7.15 -6.22 -7.42
C THR A 83 5.66 -6.55 -7.50
N VAL A 84 5.11 -6.97 -6.38
CA VAL A 84 3.67 -7.08 -6.17
C VAL A 84 3.23 -5.83 -5.42
N ASN A 85 2.32 -5.08 -6.01
CA ASN A 85 1.70 -3.94 -5.37
C ASN A 85 0.41 -4.38 -4.68
N VAL A 86 0.19 -3.82 -3.51
CA VAL A 86 -1.04 -4.00 -2.74
C VAL A 86 -1.67 -2.62 -2.55
N SER A 87 -2.86 -2.45 -3.10
CA SER A 87 -3.66 -1.25 -2.94
C SER A 87 -4.80 -1.51 -1.97
N ILE A 88 -4.97 -0.62 -1.00
CA ILE A 88 -6.03 -0.74 0.00
C ILE A 88 -6.94 0.48 -0.09
N SER A 89 -8.22 0.22 -0.05
CA SER A 89 -9.24 1.24 0.13
C SER A 89 -10.26 0.79 1.18
N THR A 90 -10.74 1.74 1.95
CA THR A 90 -11.78 1.52 2.95
C THR A 90 -13.00 2.35 2.63
N ASN A 91 -14.17 1.76 2.76
CA ASN A 91 -15.44 2.44 2.65
C ASN A 91 -16.40 1.86 3.70
N GLU A 92 -16.76 2.69 4.69
CA GLU A 92 -17.55 2.26 5.85
C GLU A 92 -16.92 1.01 6.51
N ASP A 93 -17.65 -0.09 6.53
CA ASP A 93 -17.20 -1.37 7.12
C ASP A 93 -16.46 -2.27 6.12
N THR A 94 -16.19 -1.80 4.91
CA THR A 94 -15.56 -2.60 3.86
C THR A 94 -14.10 -2.22 3.69
N ILE A 95 -13.23 -3.21 3.74
CA ILE A 95 -11.81 -3.12 3.42
C ILE A 95 -11.60 -3.86 2.10
N ARG A 96 -11.18 -3.14 1.08
CA ARG A 96 -10.86 -3.71 -0.23
C ARG A 96 -9.35 -3.73 -0.42
N VAL A 97 -8.81 -4.88 -0.75
CA VAL A 97 -7.40 -5.14 -1.03
C VAL A 97 -7.29 -5.59 -2.48
N VAL A 98 -6.44 -4.93 -3.26
CA VAL A 98 -6.18 -5.30 -4.66
C VAL A 98 -4.71 -5.65 -4.79
N GLU A 99 -4.42 -6.87 -5.25
CA GLU A 99 -3.08 -7.40 -5.43
C GLU A 99 -2.75 -7.53 -6.92
N PHE A 100 -1.63 -6.96 -7.36
CA PHE A 100 -1.20 -7.04 -8.76
C PHE A 100 0.32 -6.94 -8.91
N GLY A 101 0.87 -7.71 -9.84
CA GLY A 101 2.29 -7.62 -10.21
C GLY A 101 2.57 -6.47 -11.16
N THR A 102 3.71 -5.81 -11.03
CA THR A 102 4.15 -4.75 -11.94
C THR A 102 5.62 -4.89 -12.31
N PRO A 103 6.02 -4.54 -13.56
CA PRO A 103 5.16 -4.22 -14.71
C PRO A 103 4.42 -5.43 -15.26
N GLU A 104 3.31 -5.22 -15.91
CA GLU A 104 2.52 -6.23 -16.63
C GLU A 104 2.92 -6.26 -18.10
N ASN A 105 4.15 -6.71 -18.39
CA ASN A 105 4.76 -6.56 -19.71
C ASN A 105 5.26 -7.86 -20.36
N ALA A 106 4.88 -9.00 -19.85
CA ALA A 106 5.21 -10.29 -20.42
C ALA A 106 3.97 -11.15 -20.67
N ASP A 107 4.00 -12.01 -21.69
CA ASP A 107 2.88 -12.86 -22.07
C ASP A 107 2.87 -14.22 -21.33
N CYS A 108 3.53 -14.31 -20.20
CA CYS A 108 3.60 -15.50 -19.38
C CYS A 108 3.11 -15.23 -17.96
N LEU A 109 2.66 -16.27 -17.27
CA LEU A 109 2.21 -16.24 -15.88
C LEU A 109 3.21 -16.97 -14.97
N CYS A 110 3.23 -16.55 -13.74
CA CYS A 110 4.08 -17.05 -12.70
C CYS A 110 3.27 -17.18 -11.41
N GLU A 111 3.42 -18.28 -10.70
CA GLU A 111 2.86 -18.45 -9.37
C GLU A 111 3.83 -17.96 -8.32
N ILE A 112 3.32 -17.21 -7.36
CA ILE A 112 4.07 -16.70 -6.20
C ILE A 112 3.27 -16.87 -4.93
N ASN A 113 3.94 -16.81 -3.79
CA ASN A 113 3.29 -16.59 -2.50
C ASN A 113 3.44 -15.12 -2.13
N ASN A 114 2.34 -14.48 -1.77
CA ASN A 114 2.29 -13.09 -1.34
C ASN A 114 1.81 -13.00 0.12
N PHE A 115 2.46 -12.16 0.91
CA PHE A 115 2.16 -11.97 2.33
C PHE A 115 1.96 -10.49 2.58
N THR A 116 0.77 -10.12 3.01
CA THR A 116 0.39 -8.73 3.27
C THR A 116 0.00 -8.56 4.72
N GLN A 117 0.52 -7.52 5.34
CA GLN A 117 0.17 -7.08 6.68
C GLN A 117 -0.45 -5.69 6.59
N ILE A 118 -1.61 -5.50 7.22
CA ILE A 118 -2.36 -4.25 7.20
C ILE A 118 -2.57 -3.79 8.64
N GLU A 119 -2.14 -2.58 8.94
CA GLU A 119 -2.23 -1.98 10.27
C GLU A 119 -3.02 -0.68 10.24
N ASN A 120 -3.40 -0.22 11.43
CA ASN A 120 -4.13 1.03 11.62
C ASN A 120 -5.53 1.03 10.98
N ILE A 121 -6.15 -0.13 10.87
CA ILE A 121 -7.58 -0.23 10.56
C ILE A 121 -8.36 0.05 11.86
N PRO A 122 -9.41 0.86 11.81
CA PRO A 122 -10.28 1.07 12.97
C PRO A 122 -10.80 -0.26 13.53
N SER A 123 -10.88 -0.37 14.86
CA SER A 123 -11.44 -1.56 15.50
C SER A 123 -12.93 -1.71 15.16
N GLY A 124 -13.37 -2.95 14.97
CA GLY A 124 -14.74 -3.25 14.64
C GLY A 124 -14.89 -4.48 13.74
N ARG A 125 -16.11 -4.66 13.25
CA ARG A 125 -16.43 -5.73 12.31
C ARG A 125 -16.36 -5.18 10.89
N HIS A 126 -15.54 -5.81 10.05
CA HIS A 126 -15.34 -5.40 8.66
C HIS A 126 -15.59 -6.54 7.68
N VAL A 127 -15.97 -6.18 6.46
CA VAL A 127 -15.99 -7.08 5.31
C VAL A 127 -14.69 -6.89 4.54
N LEU A 128 -13.81 -7.88 4.59
CA LEU A 128 -12.58 -7.90 3.80
C LEU A 128 -12.88 -8.48 2.41
N ILE A 129 -12.49 -7.75 1.37
CA ILE A 129 -12.60 -8.17 -0.03
C ILE A 129 -11.20 -8.12 -0.62
N ILE A 130 -10.72 -9.27 -1.13
CA ILE A 130 -9.41 -9.37 -1.77
C ILE A 130 -9.66 -9.65 -3.25
N GLU A 131 -9.14 -8.76 -4.10
CA GLU A 131 -9.22 -8.81 -5.55
C GLU A 131 -7.83 -9.08 -6.13
N ASN A 132 -7.77 -9.96 -7.07
CA ASN A 132 -6.59 -10.32 -7.81
C ASN A 132 -6.97 -10.61 -9.28
N CYS A 133 -6.16 -11.33 -10.02
CA CYS A 133 -6.47 -11.73 -11.40
C CYS A 133 -7.64 -12.73 -11.51
N ASN A 134 -8.18 -13.24 -10.41
CA ASN A 134 -9.31 -14.15 -10.45
C ASN A 134 -10.63 -13.42 -10.70
N PRO A 135 -11.57 -14.03 -11.42
CA PRO A 135 -12.84 -13.41 -11.75
C PRO A 135 -13.75 -13.19 -10.52
N GLU A 136 -13.56 -13.97 -9.47
CA GLU A 136 -14.33 -13.86 -8.23
C GLU A 136 -13.44 -13.40 -7.08
N PRO A 137 -13.77 -12.27 -6.41
CA PRO A 137 -13.00 -11.80 -5.27
C PRO A 137 -13.22 -12.71 -4.05
N TYR A 138 -12.16 -12.89 -3.28
CA TYR A 138 -12.26 -13.51 -1.97
C TYR A 138 -12.96 -12.57 -0.98
N LYS A 139 -13.87 -13.09 -0.15
CA LYS A 139 -14.62 -12.31 0.84
C LYS A 139 -14.64 -12.99 2.19
N GLN A 140 -14.33 -12.25 3.23
CA GLN A 140 -14.39 -12.73 4.62
C GLN A 140 -14.80 -11.61 5.57
N ILE A 141 -15.50 -11.98 6.66
CA ILE A 141 -15.73 -11.07 7.77
C ILE A 141 -14.56 -11.18 8.74
N VAL A 142 -14.00 -10.02 9.11
CA VAL A 142 -12.93 -9.89 10.08
C VAL A 142 -13.39 -9.02 11.26
N ASN A 143 -12.85 -9.30 12.45
CA ASN A 143 -13.10 -8.51 13.66
C ASN A 143 -11.74 -8.03 14.19
N LEU A 144 -11.59 -6.72 14.36
CA LEU A 144 -10.38 -6.05 14.78
C LEU A 144 -10.53 -5.38 16.16
#